data_5f952de7dff0dbb70baa0b78e6364781
#
_entry.id   5f952de7dff0dbb70baa0b78e6364781
#
_cell.length_a   1.000
_cell.length_b   1.000
_cell.length_c   1.000
_cell.angle_alpha   90.00
_cell.angle_beta   90.00
_cell.angle_gamma   90.00
#
_symmetry.space_group_name_H-M   'P 1'
#
loop_
_entity.id
_entity.type
_entity.pdbx_description
1 polymer ?
#
loop_
_entity_poly.entity_id
_entity_poly.type
_entity_poly.pdbx_seq_one_letter_code
_entity_poly.pdbx_strand_id
1 'polypeptide(L)'
;MERNRVLLCLAHMSGNEMRYIQEAFDTNWVVPLGPNVNGFEDDLRRFSVSVSPSGERRNFLEKEEYPQTIMAHEDNPDNLWKESLPELEDKRIVALCSGTSAVHLALVALGVKAGDEVICQSFTFCASSHPVTYLGATPVFVDSEKETWNLDPTLLEEAIKDRIAKTGKKPKAIIVVYLYGMPAKIKEILAVADKYDIPVVEDAAEGLGSRYEGQVCGTFGEYGVLSFNGNKMITTSGGGALVCPNEEARNNVMFYATQAREGYPYYQHEKIGFNYRMSNVCAGIGRGQMTVLDEHIAHHRHIAHLYEEAFSKIDGITFHANPSSEFDSNFWLNTMVLVPHILNLN
;
A
#
# COMPACT_ATOMS: atom_id res chain seq x y z
N MET A 1 -36.85 -14.57 -7.12
CA MET A 1 -36.10 -13.28 -7.11
C MET A 1 -34.65 -13.60 -7.35
N GLU A 2 -34.12 -13.23 -8.50
CA GLU A 2 -32.64 -13.24 -8.68
C GLU A 2 -32.03 -12.30 -7.64
N ARG A 3 -31.22 -12.84 -6.73
CA ARG A 3 -30.46 -12.01 -5.80
C ARG A 3 -29.35 -11.33 -6.60
N ASN A 4 -29.44 -10.04 -6.82
CA ASN A 4 -28.32 -9.28 -7.36
C ASN A 4 -27.10 -9.50 -6.46
N ARG A 5 -26.03 -10.02 -7.05
CA ARG A 5 -24.77 -10.22 -6.32
C ARG A 5 -24.17 -8.85 -6.00
N VAL A 6 -23.99 -8.55 -4.72
CA VAL A 6 -23.24 -7.39 -4.26
C VAL A 6 -21.76 -7.77 -4.25
N LEU A 7 -20.93 -7.03 -4.96
CA LEU A 7 -19.48 -7.23 -5.00
C LEU A 7 -18.84 -6.33 -3.94
N LEU A 8 -17.82 -6.87 -3.26
CA LEU A 8 -17.19 -6.20 -2.14
C LEU A 8 -16.46 -4.91 -2.55
N CYS A 9 -15.70 -4.98 -3.64
CA CYS A 9 -15.01 -3.84 -4.22
C CYS A 9 -14.83 -4.09 -5.73
N LEU A 10 -15.15 -3.09 -6.53
CA LEU A 10 -14.99 -3.13 -7.99
C LEU A 10 -13.99 -2.07 -8.42
N ALA A 11 -13.29 -2.36 -9.52
CA ALA A 11 -12.56 -1.33 -10.24
C ALA A 11 -13.54 -0.24 -10.71
N HIS A 12 -13.19 1.02 -10.49
CA HIS A 12 -13.96 2.17 -10.95
C HIS A 12 -13.09 3.01 -11.88
N MET A 13 -13.57 3.26 -13.10
CA MET A 13 -12.81 4.00 -14.10
C MET A 13 -13.07 5.50 -14.00
N SER A 14 -11.97 6.28 -14.08
CA SER A 14 -12.04 7.75 -14.09
C SER A 14 -12.55 8.33 -15.41
N GLY A 15 -12.39 7.58 -16.50
CA GLY A 15 -12.59 8.06 -17.87
C GLY A 15 -11.32 8.60 -18.54
N ASN A 16 -10.25 8.84 -17.77
CA ASN A 16 -8.98 9.37 -18.30
C ASN A 16 -7.99 8.29 -18.74
N GLU A 17 -8.22 7.02 -18.38
CA GLU A 17 -7.28 5.92 -18.62
C GLU A 17 -6.99 5.74 -20.12
N MET A 18 -8.05 5.78 -20.96
CA MET A 18 -7.92 5.53 -22.39
C MET A 18 -7.03 6.55 -23.09
N ARG A 19 -6.94 7.79 -22.62
CA ARG A 19 -6.03 8.81 -23.16
C ARG A 19 -4.58 8.35 -23.08
N TYR A 20 -4.13 7.88 -21.91
CA TYR A 20 -2.77 7.42 -21.70
C TYR A 20 -2.47 6.09 -22.39
N ILE A 21 -3.48 5.19 -22.47
CA ILE A 21 -3.36 3.92 -23.20
C ILE A 21 -3.17 4.21 -24.69
N GLN A 22 -4.00 5.10 -25.27
CA GLN A 22 -3.92 5.47 -26.68
C GLN A 22 -2.56 6.09 -27.02
N GLU A 23 -2.05 6.99 -26.16
CA GLU A 23 -0.72 7.58 -26.32
C GLU A 23 0.37 6.50 -26.37
N ALA A 24 0.29 5.46 -25.52
CA ALA A 24 1.25 4.36 -25.54
C ALA A 24 1.24 3.58 -26.86
N PHE A 25 0.05 3.39 -27.47
CA PHE A 25 -0.09 2.73 -28.77
C PHE A 25 0.36 3.63 -29.92
N ASP A 26 -0.01 4.90 -29.92
CA ASP A 26 0.33 5.87 -30.98
C ASP A 26 1.85 6.12 -31.05
N THR A 27 2.53 6.04 -29.91
CA THR A 27 3.97 6.25 -29.80
C THR A 27 4.79 4.95 -29.76
N ASN A 28 4.12 3.78 -29.90
CA ASN A 28 4.71 2.44 -29.86
C ASN A 28 5.46 2.10 -28.54
N TRP A 29 5.00 2.66 -27.41
CA TRP A 29 5.52 2.35 -26.08
C TRP A 29 4.71 1.22 -25.40
N VAL A 30 4.51 0.08 -26.08
CA VAL A 30 3.80 -1.10 -25.55
C VAL A 30 4.82 -2.11 -24.97
N VAL A 31 5.54 -1.68 -23.95
CA VAL A 31 6.67 -2.39 -23.33
C VAL A 31 6.70 -2.09 -21.81
N PRO A 32 7.49 -2.82 -20.97
CA PRO A 32 7.57 -2.57 -19.53
C PRO A 32 8.51 -1.40 -19.15
N LEU A 33 8.48 -0.35 -19.94
CA LEU A 33 9.15 0.95 -19.72
C LEU A 33 8.46 1.99 -20.60
N GLY A 34 8.67 3.28 -20.33
CA GLY A 34 8.14 4.34 -21.16
C GLY A 34 7.54 5.51 -20.39
N PRO A 35 6.98 6.51 -21.12
CA PRO A 35 6.51 7.76 -20.50
C PRO A 35 5.46 7.57 -19.42
N ASN A 36 4.51 6.62 -19.61
CA ASN A 36 3.48 6.37 -18.60
C ASN A 36 4.04 5.73 -17.34
N VAL A 37 5.01 4.82 -17.44
CA VAL A 37 5.66 4.24 -16.25
C VAL A 37 6.36 5.33 -15.45
N ASN A 38 7.15 6.18 -16.12
CA ASN A 38 7.86 7.29 -15.48
C ASN A 38 6.86 8.29 -14.85
N GLY A 39 5.84 8.69 -15.61
CA GLY A 39 4.82 9.61 -15.13
C GLY A 39 4.03 9.03 -13.94
N PHE A 40 3.72 7.73 -13.94
CA PHE A 40 3.02 7.10 -12.82
C PHE A 40 3.90 7.00 -11.57
N GLU A 41 5.22 6.72 -11.71
CA GLU A 41 6.17 6.78 -10.60
C GLU A 41 6.25 8.19 -10.01
N ASP A 42 6.25 9.25 -10.85
CA ASP A 42 6.24 10.64 -10.40
C ASP A 42 4.92 11.04 -9.74
N ASP A 43 3.77 10.65 -10.29
CA ASP A 43 2.44 10.90 -9.71
C ASP A 43 2.33 10.25 -8.32
N LEU A 44 2.73 8.98 -8.19
CA LEU A 44 2.77 8.26 -6.92
C LEU A 44 3.74 8.91 -5.91
N ARG A 45 4.91 9.35 -6.38
CA ARG A 45 5.88 10.01 -5.51
C ARG A 45 5.32 11.30 -4.96
N ARG A 46 4.78 12.18 -5.80
CA ARG A 46 4.16 13.45 -5.36
C ARG A 46 3.08 13.21 -4.33
N PHE A 47 2.21 12.24 -4.57
CA PHE A 47 1.17 11.86 -3.63
C PHE A 47 1.76 11.35 -2.31
N SER A 48 2.72 10.42 -2.36
CA SER A 48 3.28 9.76 -1.17
C SER A 48 4.03 10.73 -0.25
N VAL A 49 4.67 11.76 -0.80
CA VAL A 49 5.39 12.78 -0.01
C VAL A 49 4.54 14.01 0.31
N SER A 50 3.29 14.06 -0.14
CA SER A 50 2.42 15.22 0.03
C SER A 50 2.00 15.43 1.47
N VAL A 51 1.92 16.69 1.86
CA VAL A 51 1.24 17.10 3.09
C VAL A 51 -0.26 16.89 2.92
N SER A 52 -0.93 16.43 3.97
CA SER A 52 -2.39 16.49 3.98
C SER A 52 -2.81 17.94 3.82
N PRO A 53 -3.74 18.30 2.91
CA PRO A 53 -4.20 19.66 2.77
C PRO A 53 -4.64 20.19 4.14
N SER A 54 -3.85 21.07 4.73
CA SER A 54 -4.10 21.62 6.06
C SER A 54 -5.40 22.39 6.04
N GLY A 55 -6.41 21.89 6.73
CA GLY A 55 -7.60 22.66 7.14
C GLY A 55 -8.74 22.75 6.15
N GLU A 56 -8.56 22.50 4.87
CA GLU A 56 -9.66 22.23 3.95
C GLU A 56 -9.77 20.71 3.76
N ARG A 57 -10.37 20.02 4.76
CA ARG A 57 -11.26 18.93 4.39
C ARG A 57 -12.18 19.59 3.36
N ARG A 58 -11.95 19.36 2.06
CA ARG A 58 -12.99 19.64 1.09
C ARG A 58 -14.19 18.90 1.65
N ASN A 59 -15.16 19.65 2.18
CA ASN A 59 -16.35 19.10 2.82
C ASN A 59 -17.20 18.46 1.73
N PHE A 60 -16.72 17.33 1.19
CA PHE A 60 -17.52 16.49 0.31
C PHE A 60 -18.75 15.94 1.04
N LEU A 61 -18.73 15.96 2.39
CA LEU A 61 -19.86 15.60 3.25
C LEU A 61 -21.02 16.59 3.21
N GLU A 62 -20.82 17.85 2.76
CA GLU A 62 -21.88 18.88 2.71
C GLU A 62 -22.62 18.93 1.37
N LYS A 63 -22.23 18.15 0.36
CA LYS A 63 -23.01 18.04 -0.87
C LYS A 63 -24.04 16.92 -0.71
N GLU A 64 -25.30 17.28 -0.56
CA GLU A 64 -26.45 16.36 -0.48
C GLU A 64 -26.62 15.45 -1.71
N GLU A 65 -25.85 15.65 -2.77
CA GLU A 65 -25.82 14.80 -3.97
C GLU A 65 -24.36 14.43 -4.29
N TYR A 66 -23.96 13.22 -3.91
CA TYR A 66 -22.80 12.59 -4.50
C TYR A 66 -23.10 12.31 -5.97
N PRO A 67 -22.30 12.78 -6.92
CA PRO A 67 -22.52 12.42 -8.32
C PRO A 67 -22.38 10.91 -8.45
N GLN A 68 -23.39 10.27 -9.05
CA GLN A 68 -23.41 8.81 -9.31
C GLN A 68 -22.27 8.39 -10.26
N THR A 69 -21.62 9.34 -10.86
CA THR A 69 -20.39 9.21 -11.65
C THR A 69 -19.40 10.26 -11.18
N ILE A 70 -18.25 9.80 -10.68
CA ILE A 70 -17.10 10.68 -10.45
C ILE A 70 -16.65 11.13 -11.83
N MET A 71 -16.99 12.36 -12.21
CA MET A 71 -16.53 12.93 -13.47
C MET A 71 -15.11 13.43 -13.27
N ALA A 72 -14.20 12.92 -14.09
CA ALA A 72 -12.84 13.42 -14.13
C ALA A 72 -12.83 14.93 -14.32
N HIS A 73 -12.25 15.67 -13.37
CA HIS A 73 -11.86 17.02 -13.62
C HIS A 73 -10.75 17.02 -14.68
N GLU A 74 -10.75 17.99 -15.60
CA GLU A 74 -9.67 18.19 -16.59
C GLU A 74 -8.33 18.57 -15.92
N ASP A 75 -8.23 18.38 -14.58
CA ASP A 75 -7.05 18.73 -13.81
C ASP A 75 -5.89 17.81 -14.19
N ASN A 76 -4.87 18.44 -14.74
CA ASN A 76 -3.61 17.79 -15.03
C ASN A 76 -3.03 17.24 -13.68
N PRO A 77 -2.66 15.95 -13.60
CA PRO A 77 -1.98 15.40 -12.40
C PRO A 77 -0.79 16.24 -11.93
N ASP A 78 -0.15 17.00 -12.84
CA ASP A 78 0.95 17.92 -12.54
C ASP A 78 0.56 19.07 -11.59
N ASN A 79 -0.74 19.34 -11.38
CA ASN A 79 -1.24 20.37 -10.48
C ASN A 79 -1.68 19.85 -9.11
N LEU A 80 -1.73 18.52 -8.93
CA LEU A 80 -2.07 17.89 -7.67
C LEU A 80 -0.83 17.77 -6.77
N TRP A 81 -1.05 17.76 -5.45
CA TRP A 81 -0.03 17.49 -4.41
C TRP A 81 1.25 18.33 -4.53
N LYS A 82 1.11 19.66 -4.50
CA LYS A 82 2.21 20.62 -4.67
C LYS A 82 3.11 20.77 -3.44
N GLU A 83 2.56 20.53 -2.25
CA GLU A 83 3.29 20.68 -0.99
C GLU A 83 3.78 19.30 -0.51
N SER A 84 5.08 19.18 -0.24
CA SER A 84 5.73 17.97 0.24
C SER A 84 6.25 18.12 1.67
N LEU A 85 6.38 17.00 2.37
CA LEU A 85 7.12 16.91 3.63
C LEU A 85 8.61 16.87 3.31
N PRO A 86 9.43 17.85 3.78
CA PRO A 86 10.85 17.93 3.43
C PRO A 86 11.63 16.66 3.75
N GLU A 87 11.30 15.97 4.84
CA GLU A 87 11.93 14.74 5.28
C GLU A 87 11.66 13.53 4.35
N LEU A 88 10.70 13.65 3.44
CA LEU A 88 10.35 12.61 2.47
C LEU A 88 10.82 12.90 1.04
N GLU A 89 11.52 14.02 0.80
CA GLU A 89 11.92 14.44 -0.54
C GLU A 89 12.83 13.44 -1.25
N ASP A 90 13.62 12.66 -0.49
CA ASP A 90 14.50 11.63 -1.02
C ASP A 90 13.78 10.34 -1.42
N LYS A 91 12.52 10.14 -1.01
CA LYS A 91 11.73 8.96 -1.39
C LYS A 91 11.60 8.85 -2.91
N ARG A 92 11.74 7.63 -3.40
CA ARG A 92 11.62 7.27 -4.83
C ARG A 92 10.65 6.11 -5.00
N ILE A 93 10.06 6.02 -6.17
CA ILE A 93 9.09 4.95 -6.49
C ILE A 93 9.62 4.07 -7.62
N VAL A 94 9.36 2.77 -7.51
CA VAL A 94 9.55 1.80 -8.60
C VAL A 94 8.22 1.13 -8.87
N ALA A 95 7.61 1.37 -10.03
CA ALA A 95 6.39 0.72 -10.46
C ALA A 95 6.66 -0.72 -10.90
N LEU A 96 5.88 -1.66 -10.38
CA LEU A 96 6.07 -3.11 -10.48
C LEU A 96 4.79 -3.81 -10.94
N CYS A 97 4.92 -5.08 -11.33
CA CYS A 97 3.81 -5.88 -11.85
C CYS A 97 2.79 -6.31 -10.78
N SER A 98 3.11 -6.21 -9.49
CA SER A 98 2.20 -6.51 -8.38
C SER A 98 2.73 -5.99 -7.03
N GLY A 99 1.86 -5.85 -6.03
CA GLY A 99 2.27 -5.60 -4.64
C GLY A 99 3.12 -6.75 -4.07
N THR A 100 2.81 -8.01 -4.43
CA THR A 100 3.60 -9.18 -4.03
C THR A 100 5.05 -9.10 -4.52
N SER A 101 5.26 -8.65 -5.76
CA SER A 101 6.62 -8.43 -6.29
C SER A 101 7.33 -7.26 -5.59
N ALA A 102 6.59 -6.26 -5.11
CA ALA A 102 7.15 -5.18 -4.31
C ALA A 102 7.62 -5.66 -2.93
N VAL A 103 6.82 -6.48 -2.22
CA VAL A 103 7.26 -7.13 -0.97
C VAL A 103 8.51 -7.97 -1.22
N HIS A 104 8.51 -8.78 -2.27
CA HIS A 104 9.66 -9.64 -2.60
C HIS A 104 10.93 -8.83 -2.85
N LEU A 105 10.86 -7.76 -3.65
CA LEU A 105 12.01 -6.91 -3.96
C LEU A 105 12.50 -6.10 -2.74
N ALA A 106 11.60 -5.67 -1.85
CA ALA A 106 12.00 -5.06 -0.59
C ALA A 106 12.86 -6.01 0.26
N LEU A 107 12.43 -7.27 0.39
CA LEU A 107 13.17 -8.30 1.11
C LEU A 107 14.51 -8.65 0.44
N VAL A 108 14.56 -8.72 -0.90
CA VAL A 108 15.80 -8.88 -1.67
C VAL A 108 16.76 -7.71 -1.41
N ALA A 109 16.26 -6.47 -1.46
CA ALA A 109 17.06 -5.27 -1.22
C ALA A 109 17.61 -5.20 0.21
N LEU A 110 16.86 -5.70 1.21
CA LEU A 110 17.30 -5.86 2.60
C LEU A 110 18.24 -7.05 2.81
N GLY A 111 18.53 -7.83 1.76
CA GLY A 111 19.43 -8.97 1.81
C GLY A 111 18.89 -10.15 2.62
N VAL A 112 17.57 -10.35 2.63
CA VAL A 112 16.93 -11.53 3.21
C VAL A 112 17.29 -12.77 2.36
N LYS A 113 17.64 -13.86 3.01
CA LYS A 113 18.10 -15.09 2.38
C LYS A 113 17.67 -16.33 3.18
N ALA A 114 17.91 -17.49 2.62
CA ALA A 114 17.64 -18.77 3.26
C ALA A 114 18.24 -18.84 4.68
N GLY A 115 17.43 -19.25 5.65
CA GLY A 115 17.78 -19.36 7.05
C GLY A 115 17.66 -18.06 7.86
N ASP A 116 17.23 -16.95 7.24
CA ASP A 116 16.80 -15.75 7.95
C ASP A 116 15.35 -15.89 8.43
N GLU A 117 14.98 -15.05 9.40
CA GLU A 117 13.61 -14.91 9.88
C GLU A 117 13.10 -13.50 9.59
N VAL A 118 11.82 -13.39 9.21
CA VAL A 118 11.13 -12.11 9.01
C VAL A 118 9.85 -12.12 9.83
N ILE A 119 9.67 -11.11 10.68
CA ILE A 119 8.43 -10.96 11.45
C ILE A 119 7.33 -10.40 10.56
N CYS A 120 6.15 -11.01 10.63
CA CYS A 120 4.93 -10.58 9.92
C CYS A 120 3.74 -10.62 10.87
N GLN A 121 2.76 -9.73 10.69
CA GLN A 121 1.49 -9.91 11.41
C GLN A 121 0.73 -11.15 10.91
N SER A 122 -0.01 -11.81 11.82
CA SER A 122 -0.77 -13.03 11.52
C SER A 122 -2.06 -12.74 10.75
N PHE A 123 -2.71 -11.61 11.07
CA PHE A 123 -3.95 -11.18 10.43
C PHE A 123 -3.65 -10.31 9.23
N THR A 124 -3.45 -10.96 8.09
CA THR A 124 -3.11 -10.29 6.81
C THR A 124 -3.46 -11.17 5.62
N PHE A 125 -3.42 -10.57 4.44
CA PHE A 125 -3.42 -11.33 3.18
C PHE A 125 -2.07 -12.04 3.00
N CYS A 126 -2.10 -13.25 2.45
CA CYS A 126 -0.91 -14.12 2.34
C CYS A 126 0.27 -13.50 1.56
N ALA A 127 0.01 -12.48 0.73
CA ALA A 127 1.06 -11.81 -0.04
C ALA A 127 2.08 -11.05 0.83
N SER A 128 1.76 -10.73 2.09
CA SER A 128 2.73 -10.15 3.02
C SER A 128 3.79 -11.17 3.47
N SER A 129 3.43 -12.46 3.61
CA SER A 129 4.31 -13.50 4.17
C SER A 129 4.90 -14.46 3.11
N HIS A 130 4.20 -14.75 2.01
CA HIS A 130 4.69 -15.67 0.99
C HIS A 130 6.05 -15.28 0.39
N PRO A 131 6.34 -13.98 0.08
CA PRO A 131 7.64 -13.59 -0.45
C PRO A 131 8.83 -13.89 0.47
N VAL A 132 8.58 -13.99 1.78
CA VAL A 132 9.60 -14.46 2.75
C VAL A 132 10.03 -15.88 2.40
N THR A 133 9.07 -16.74 2.10
CA THR A 133 9.34 -18.16 1.75
C THR A 133 9.97 -18.31 0.37
N TYR A 134 9.74 -17.39 -0.58
CA TYR A 134 10.41 -17.38 -1.89
C TYR A 134 11.93 -17.27 -1.75
N LEU A 135 12.41 -16.62 -0.68
CA LEU A 135 13.83 -16.45 -0.39
C LEU A 135 14.41 -17.57 0.51
N GLY A 136 13.60 -18.59 0.84
CA GLY A 136 13.98 -19.64 1.78
C GLY A 136 14.10 -19.19 3.23
N ALA A 137 13.57 -18.00 3.55
CA ALA A 137 13.47 -17.47 4.90
C ALA A 137 12.19 -17.96 5.59
N THR A 138 12.12 -17.80 6.90
CA THR A 138 10.99 -18.25 7.71
C THR A 138 10.15 -17.04 8.18
N PRO A 139 8.85 -16.96 7.87
CA PRO A 139 7.98 -15.97 8.47
C PRO A 139 7.71 -16.32 9.95
N VAL A 140 7.84 -15.33 10.81
CA VAL A 140 7.50 -15.41 12.24
C VAL A 140 6.26 -14.56 12.46
N PHE A 141 5.14 -15.22 12.77
CA PHE A 141 3.86 -14.54 12.91
C PHE A 141 3.69 -13.96 14.31
N VAL A 142 3.21 -12.72 14.37
CA VAL A 142 2.86 -11.99 15.59
C VAL A 142 1.40 -11.56 15.47
N ASP A 143 0.68 -11.61 16.59
CA ASP A 143 -0.74 -11.29 16.62
C ASP A 143 -0.99 -9.78 16.54
N SER A 144 -2.25 -9.43 16.31
CA SER A 144 -2.72 -8.07 16.12
C SER A 144 -3.22 -7.47 17.43
N GLU A 145 -3.07 -6.15 17.59
CA GLU A 145 -3.71 -5.42 18.67
C GLU A 145 -5.19 -5.08 18.32
N LYS A 146 -5.96 -4.71 19.33
CA LYS A 146 -7.44 -4.68 19.22
C LYS A 146 -8.02 -3.43 18.56
N GLU A 147 -7.27 -2.32 18.52
CA GLU A 147 -7.80 -1.03 18.05
C GLU A 147 -7.69 -0.91 16.54
N THR A 148 -6.51 -1.20 15.97
CA THR A 148 -6.26 -1.10 14.53
C THR A 148 -6.30 -2.44 13.80
N TRP A 149 -6.28 -3.57 14.53
CA TRP A 149 -6.15 -4.94 14.04
C TRP A 149 -4.84 -5.22 13.31
N ASN A 150 -3.88 -4.34 13.47
CA ASN A 150 -2.54 -4.46 12.91
C ASN A 150 -1.55 -4.97 13.96
N LEU A 151 -0.30 -5.15 13.57
CA LEU A 151 0.78 -5.71 14.37
C LEU A 151 0.85 -5.08 15.77
N ASP A 152 0.77 -5.91 16.81
CA ASP A 152 0.89 -5.46 18.22
C ASP A 152 2.35 -5.10 18.54
N PRO A 153 2.67 -3.84 18.90
CA PRO A 153 4.04 -3.43 19.22
C PRO A 153 4.64 -4.17 20.44
N THR A 154 3.80 -4.54 21.42
CA THR A 154 4.25 -5.27 22.61
C THR A 154 4.63 -6.70 22.26
N LEU A 155 3.75 -7.40 21.54
CA LEU A 155 4.02 -8.76 21.08
C LEU A 155 5.16 -8.80 20.05
N LEU A 156 5.35 -7.74 19.26
CA LEU A 156 6.50 -7.58 18.37
C LEU A 156 7.81 -7.63 19.16
N GLU A 157 7.92 -6.86 20.26
CA GLU A 157 9.13 -6.86 21.08
C GLU A 157 9.36 -8.20 21.75
N GLU A 158 8.30 -8.86 22.23
CA GLU A 158 8.37 -10.20 22.80
C GLU A 158 8.87 -11.22 21.77
N ALA A 159 8.35 -11.19 20.55
CA ALA A 159 8.78 -12.07 19.46
C ALA A 159 10.25 -11.85 19.11
N ILE A 160 10.73 -10.61 19.01
CA ILE A 160 12.15 -10.32 18.75
C ILE A 160 13.03 -10.94 19.84
N LYS A 161 12.69 -10.74 21.11
CA LYS A 161 13.43 -11.30 22.25
C LYS A 161 13.44 -12.84 22.22
N ASP A 162 12.30 -13.45 21.94
CA ASP A 162 12.17 -14.90 21.82
C ASP A 162 13.05 -15.46 20.69
N ARG A 163 13.04 -14.82 19.51
CA ARG A 163 13.84 -15.27 18.38
C ARG A 163 15.33 -15.15 18.67
N ILE A 164 15.78 -14.02 19.23
CA ILE A 164 17.17 -13.84 19.65
C ILE A 164 17.58 -14.92 20.65
N ALA A 165 16.75 -15.20 21.66
CA ALA A 165 17.04 -16.23 22.66
C ALA A 165 17.12 -17.65 22.09
N LYS A 166 16.25 -17.99 21.11
CA LYS A 166 16.17 -19.32 20.51
C LYS A 166 17.19 -19.57 19.40
N THR A 167 17.49 -18.53 18.61
CA THR A 167 18.31 -18.68 17.37
C THR A 167 19.69 -18.04 17.48
N GLY A 168 19.91 -17.19 18.49
CA GLY A 168 21.11 -16.37 18.61
C GLY A 168 21.20 -15.24 17.59
N LYS A 169 20.14 -14.99 16.80
CA LYS A 169 20.09 -13.98 15.73
C LYS A 169 18.84 -13.13 15.87
N LYS A 170 18.93 -11.84 15.53
CA LYS A 170 17.75 -10.98 15.37
C LYS A 170 17.03 -11.30 14.05
N PRO A 171 15.70 -11.14 13.97
CA PRO A 171 14.99 -11.17 12.70
C PRO A 171 15.58 -10.18 11.70
N LYS A 172 15.55 -10.54 10.42
CA LYS A 172 16.19 -9.74 9.36
C LYS A 172 15.37 -8.52 8.94
N ALA A 173 14.05 -8.62 9.03
CA ALA A 173 13.11 -7.54 8.75
C ALA A 173 11.81 -7.74 9.52
N ILE A 174 11.01 -6.67 9.58
CA ILE A 174 9.63 -6.67 10.07
C ILE A 174 8.74 -6.22 8.91
N ILE A 175 7.63 -6.93 8.66
CA ILE A 175 6.58 -6.51 7.73
C ILE A 175 5.36 -6.11 8.56
N VAL A 176 5.01 -4.82 8.54
CA VAL A 176 3.78 -4.28 9.10
C VAL A 176 2.78 -4.06 8.00
N VAL A 177 1.50 -4.38 8.24
CA VAL A 177 0.42 -4.23 7.26
C VAL A 177 -0.54 -3.15 7.72
N TYR A 178 -1.15 -2.44 6.79
CA TYR A 178 -2.27 -1.53 7.04
C TYR A 178 -3.57 -2.21 6.60
N LEU A 179 -3.99 -3.19 7.41
CA LEU A 179 -5.10 -4.08 7.09
C LEU A 179 -6.40 -3.29 6.88
N TYR A 180 -7.08 -3.57 5.77
CA TYR A 180 -8.32 -2.88 5.34
C TYR A 180 -8.20 -1.37 5.15
N GLY A 181 -6.97 -0.85 5.12
CA GLY A 181 -6.67 0.57 5.02
C GLY A 181 -6.50 1.28 6.35
N MET A 182 -6.62 0.59 7.48
CA MET A 182 -6.41 1.17 8.80
C MET A 182 -4.90 1.35 9.08
N PRO A 183 -4.43 2.56 9.42
CA PRO A 183 -3.04 2.75 9.85
C PRO A 183 -2.70 1.91 11.07
N ALA A 184 -1.51 1.33 11.11
CA ALA A 184 -0.96 0.68 12.30
C ALA A 184 -0.44 1.72 13.32
N LYS A 185 -0.16 1.31 14.54
CA LYS A 185 0.59 2.09 15.54
C LYS A 185 2.07 2.20 15.13
N ILE A 186 2.29 2.80 13.97
CA ILE A 186 3.56 2.71 13.25
C ILE A 186 4.73 3.30 14.03
N LYS A 187 4.54 4.40 14.76
CA LYS A 187 5.62 5.00 15.57
C LYS A 187 6.07 4.09 16.70
N GLU A 188 5.13 3.39 17.36
CA GLU A 188 5.44 2.43 18.40
C GLU A 188 6.18 1.21 17.82
N ILE A 189 5.76 0.73 16.64
CA ILE A 189 6.43 -0.36 15.93
C ILE A 189 7.85 0.04 15.53
N LEU A 190 8.03 1.26 14.97
CA LEU A 190 9.35 1.77 14.60
C LEU A 190 10.25 1.93 15.82
N ALA A 191 9.73 2.43 16.95
CA ALA A 191 10.51 2.57 18.19
C ALA A 191 11.02 1.21 18.69
N VAL A 192 10.23 0.14 18.55
CA VAL A 192 10.68 -1.23 18.83
C VAL A 192 11.71 -1.69 17.80
N ALA A 193 11.46 -1.49 16.52
CA ALA A 193 12.36 -1.89 15.43
C ALA A 193 13.75 -1.23 15.56
N ASP A 194 13.79 0.08 15.80
CA ASP A 194 15.01 0.87 16.00
C ASP A 194 15.84 0.38 17.19
N LYS A 195 15.18 0.03 18.29
CA LYS A 195 15.86 -0.52 19.48
C LYS A 195 16.68 -1.78 19.18
N TYR A 196 16.27 -2.57 18.18
CA TYR A 196 16.94 -3.80 17.77
C TYR A 196 17.68 -3.65 16.43
N ASP A 197 17.67 -2.46 15.83
CA ASP A 197 18.24 -2.18 14.51
C ASP A 197 17.72 -3.23 13.49
N ILE A 198 16.39 -3.28 13.32
CA ILE A 198 15.69 -4.16 12.36
C ILE A 198 14.89 -3.27 11.40
N PRO A 199 15.13 -3.36 10.07
CA PRO A 199 14.39 -2.56 9.11
C PRO A 199 12.91 -2.98 9.01
N VAL A 200 12.04 -1.99 8.79
CA VAL A 200 10.59 -2.18 8.63
C VAL A 200 10.20 -2.01 7.17
N VAL A 201 9.43 -2.97 6.66
CA VAL A 201 8.73 -2.91 5.38
C VAL A 201 7.25 -2.68 5.69
N GLU A 202 6.68 -1.62 5.15
CA GLU A 202 5.26 -1.32 5.27
C GLU A 202 4.49 -1.94 4.10
N ASP A 203 3.65 -2.92 4.37
CA ASP A 203 2.69 -3.42 3.39
C ASP A 203 1.44 -2.52 3.39
N ALA A 204 1.52 -1.45 2.61
CA ALA A 204 0.44 -0.50 2.39
C ALA A 204 -0.41 -0.86 1.13
N ALA A 205 -0.46 -2.14 0.76
CA ALA A 205 -1.25 -2.62 -0.37
C ALA A 205 -2.75 -2.28 -0.26
N GLU A 206 -3.23 -2.02 0.94
CA GLU A 206 -4.60 -1.62 1.27
C GLU A 206 -4.66 -0.18 1.80
N GLY A 207 -3.50 0.40 2.11
CA GLY A 207 -3.35 1.69 2.79
C GLY A 207 -3.09 2.88 1.88
N LEU A 208 -3.25 2.78 0.55
CA LEU A 208 -3.02 3.92 -0.34
C LEU A 208 -3.96 5.09 0.04
N GLY A 209 -3.37 6.20 0.46
CA GLY A 209 -4.09 7.39 0.91
C GLY A 209 -4.48 7.41 2.38
N SER A 210 -4.27 6.31 3.11
CA SER A 210 -4.31 6.34 4.57
C SER A 210 -3.14 7.13 5.13
N ARG A 211 -3.36 7.81 6.27
CA ARG A 211 -2.34 8.64 6.92
C ARG A 211 -2.32 8.36 8.42
N TYR A 212 -1.12 8.46 8.98
CA TYR A 212 -0.92 8.51 10.41
C TYR A 212 -0.23 9.82 10.76
N GLU A 213 -0.82 10.64 11.65
CA GLU A 213 -0.37 12.00 11.96
C GLU A 213 -0.08 12.86 10.70
N GLY A 214 -0.90 12.71 9.66
CA GLY A 214 -0.78 13.47 8.41
C GLY A 214 0.19 12.91 7.37
N GLN A 215 1.11 12.02 7.75
CA GLN A 215 2.04 11.35 6.82
C GLN A 215 1.39 10.14 6.17
N VAL A 216 1.63 9.94 4.87
CA VAL A 216 1.07 8.83 4.08
C VAL A 216 1.64 7.49 4.52
N CYS A 217 0.78 6.49 4.76
CA CYS A 217 1.17 5.11 5.02
C CYS A 217 1.97 4.52 3.86
N GLY A 218 3.05 3.81 4.17
CA GLY A 218 4.04 3.33 3.18
C GLY A 218 5.26 4.25 3.03
N THR A 219 5.40 5.30 3.88
CA THR A 219 6.53 6.23 3.82
C THR A 219 7.32 6.35 5.13
N PHE A 220 6.92 5.64 6.17
CA PHE A 220 7.57 5.67 7.49
C PHE A 220 8.79 4.76 7.58
N GLY A 221 8.65 3.52 7.09
CA GLY A 221 9.70 2.51 7.15
C GLY A 221 10.77 2.64 6.07
N GLU A 222 11.62 1.61 6.03
CA GLU A 222 12.69 1.54 5.03
C GLU A 222 12.11 1.40 3.61
N TYR A 223 11.11 0.53 3.44
CA TYR A 223 10.38 0.35 2.19
C TYR A 223 8.88 0.36 2.42
N GLY A 224 8.13 0.90 1.45
CA GLY A 224 6.67 0.87 1.44
C GLY A 224 6.12 0.18 0.19
N VAL A 225 5.18 -0.73 0.38
CA VAL A 225 4.56 -1.52 -0.70
C VAL A 225 3.20 -0.94 -1.03
N LEU A 226 2.95 -0.69 -2.30
CA LEU A 226 1.65 -0.30 -2.82
C LEU A 226 1.12 -1.37 -3.78
N SER A 227 -0.20 -1.50 -3.88
CA SER A 227 -0.86 -2.46 -4.77
C SER A 227 -1.97 -1.79 -5.57
N PHE A 228 -2.03 -2.14 -6.86
CA PHE A 228 -3.01 -1.65 -7.81
C PHE A 228 -3.72 -2.81 -8.51
N ASN A 229 -3.98 -3.89 -7.75
CA ASN A 229 -4.83 -4.98 -8.24
C ASN A 229 -6.27 -4.47 -8.46
N GLY A 230 -7.07 -5.20 -9.24
CA GLY A 230 -8.40 -4.76 -9.70
C GLY A 230 -9.39 -4.34 -8.60
N ASN A 231 -9.18 -4.76 -7.36
CA ASN A 231 -10.02 -4.45 -6.21
C ASN A 231 -9.41 -3.45 -5.21
N LYS A 232 -8.26 -2.84 -5.51
CA LYS A 232 -7.60 -1.88 -4.62
C LYS A 232 -8.18 -0.46 -4.78
N MET A 233 -7.71 0.49 -3.97
CA MET A 233 -8.18 1.88 -3.98
C MET A 233 -8.15 2.51 -5.38
N ILE A 234 -7.10 2.22 -6.14
CA ILE A 234 -7.00 2.43 -7.58
C ILE A 234 -6.51 1.15 -8.24
N THR A 235 -6.73 1.02 -9.54
CA THR A 235 -6.29 -0.16 -10.30
C THR A 235 -5.39 0.20 -11.48
N THR A 236 -4.49 -0.73 -11.81
CA THR A 236 -3.77 -0.77 -13.09
C THR A 236 -4.08 -2.07 -13.83
N SER A 237 -5.27 -2.68 -13.60
CA SER A 237 -5.62 -4.06 -13.95
C SER A 237 -4.89 -5.09 -13.07
N GLY A 238 -3.60 -5.04 -13.03
CA GLY A 238 -2.67 -5.66 -12.10
C GLY A 238 -1.43 -4.80 -12.01
N GLY A 239 -0.93 -4.59 -10.78
CA GLY A 239 0.23 -3.76 -10.55
C GLY A 239 0.53 -3.55 -9.07
N GLY A 240 1.64 -2.93 -8.82
CA GLY A 240 2.09 -2.48 -7.52
C GLY A 240 3.22 -1.47 -7.67
N ALA A 241 3.72 -0.98 -6.56
CA ALA A 241 4.92 -0.15 -6.53
C ALA A 241 5.68 -0.35 -5.22
N LEU A 242 6.96 -0.03 -5.24
CA LEU A 242 7.80 0.02 -4.06
C LEU A 242 8.28 1.45 -3.82
N VAL A 243 7.94 1.98 -2.66
CA VAL A 243 8.49 3.23 -2.14
C VAL A 243 9.87 2.91 -1.56
N CYS A 244 10.89 3.53 -2.10
CA CYS A 244 12.29 3.36 -1.71
C CYS A 244 12.76 4.57 -0.90
N PRO A 245 13.68 4.40 0.06
CA PRO A 245 14.15 5.50 0.91
C PRO A 245 14.88 6.59 0.13
N ASN A 246 15.60 6.23 -0.94
CA ASN A 246 16.40 7.15 -1.73
C ASN A 246 16.68 6.61 -3.14
N GLU A 247 17.45 7.37 -3.93
CA GLU A 247 17.79 7.03 -5.32
C GLU A 247 18.69 5.77 -5.42
N GLU A 248 19.60 5.55 -4.47
CA GLU A 248 20.47 4.36 -4.47
C GLU A 248 19.64 3.08 -4.27
N ALA A 249 18.75 3.08 -3.28
CA ALA A 249 17.83 1.97 -3.03
C ALA A 249 16.92 1.73 -4.22
N ARG A 250 16.40 2.79 -4.83
CA ARG A 250 15.58 2.72 -6.05
C ARG A 250 16.35 2.06 -7.19
N ASN A 251 17.59 2.43 -7.42
CA ASN A 251 18.43 1.86 -8.48
C ASN A 251 18.74 0.38 -8.24
N ASN A 252 18.98 0.00 -6.97
CA ASN A 252 19.15 -1.41 -6.58
C ASN A 252 17.89 -2.23 -6.84
N VAL A 253 16.71 -1.73 -6.45
CA VAL A 253 15.41 -2.37 -6.72
C VAL A 253 15.17 -2.48 -8.22
N MET A 254 15.46 -1.42 -8.99
CA MET A 254 15.31 -1.42 -10.45
C MET A 254 16.21 -2.46 -11.11
N PHE A 255 17.45 -2.59 -10.66
CA PHE A 255 18.39 -3.60 -11.15
C PHE A 255 17.81 -5.01 -11.02
N TYR A 256 17.29 -5.35 -9.84
CA TYR A 256 16.65 -6.65 -9.64
C TYR A 256 15.32 -6.80 -10.41
N ALA A 257 14.53 -5.75 -10.52
CA ALA A 257 13.25 -5.76 -11.24
C ALA A 257 13.40 -5.94 -12.76
N THR A 258 14.63 -5.69 -13.29
CA THR A 258 14.99 -5.79 -14.72
C THR A 258 16.06 -6.87 -14.97
N GLN A 259 15.86 -8.04 -14.40
CA GLN A 259 16.65 -9.27 -14.55
C GLN A 259 18.08 -9.21 -14.01
N ALA A 260 18.45 -8.21 -13.20
CA ALA A 260 19.80 -8.00 -12.68
C ALA A 260 20.88 -8.00 -13.80
N ARG A 261 20.57 -7.32 -14.91
CA ARG A 261 21.48 -7.20 -16.03
C ARG A 261 22.57 -6.21 -15.73
N GLU A 262 23.83 -6.64 -15.87
CA GLU A 262 25.02 -5.78 -15.72
C GLU A 262 25.15 -4.77 -16.86
N GLY A 263 25.83 -3.64 -16.61
CA GLY A 263 25.99 -2.51 -17.54
C GLY A 263 26.99 -2.70 -18.67
N TYR A 264 27.22 -3.94 -19.12
CA TYR A 264 28.14 -4.23 -20.22
C TYR A 264 27.43 -4.13 -21.58
N PRO A 265 28.18 -3.96 -22.70
CA PRO A 265 27.61 -3.92 -24.05
C PRO A 265 27.08 -5.29 -24.52
N TYR A 266 27.36 -6.34 -23.77
CA TYR A 266 26.85 -7.70 -23.95
C TYR A 266 26.02 -8.13 -22.74
N TYR A 267 25.20 -9.17 -22.88
CA TYR A 267 24.39 -9.70 -21.78
C TYR A 267 25.26 -10.43 -20.77
N GLN A 268 25.28 -9.94 -19.54
CA GLN A 268 25.91 -10.56 -18.39
C GLN A 268 25.02 -10.38 -17.16
N HIS A 269 24.94 -11.45 -16.36
CA HIS A 269 24.17 -11.48 -15.12
C HIS A 269 25.02 -12.17 -14.05
N GLU A 270 25.44 -11.41 -13.04
CA GLU A 270 26.18 -11.95 -11.89
C GLU A 270 25.23 -12.31 -10.72
N LYS A 271 24.03 -11.79 -10.76
CA LYS A 271 22.98 -12.04 -9.78
C LYS A 271 21.71 -12.52 -10.46
N ILE A 272 20.88 -13.22 -9.70
CA ILE A 272 19.53 -13.60 -10.14
C ILE A 272 18.62 -12.40 -9.97
N GLY A 273 18.01 -11.95 -11.07
CA GLY A 273 17.01 -10.90 -11.09
C GLY A 273 15.64 -11.41 -11.55
N PHE A 274 14.70 -10.48 -11.65
CA PHE A 274 13.27 -10.77 -11.91
C PHE A 274 12.76 -9.92 -13.05
N ASN A 275 11.69 -10.35 -13.70
CA ASN A 275 10.97 -9.55 -14.69
C ASN A 275 9.72 -8.95 -14.02
N TYR A 276 9.92 -7.92 -13.21
CA TYR A 276 8.88 -7.37 -12.32
C TYR A 276 8.48 -5.94 -12.66
N ARG A 277 9.00 -5.35 -13.74
CA ARG A 277 8.59 -3.98 -14.13
C ARG A 277 7.14 -3.94 -14.59
N MET A 278 6.47 -2.82 -14.28
CA MET A 278 5.12 -2.56 -14.75
C MET A 278 5.09 -2.29 -16.26
N SER A 279 4.07 -2.75 -16.95
CA SER A 279 3.80 -2.42 -18.35
C SER A 279 3.43 -0.94 -18.49
N ASN A 280 3.91 -0.28 -19.57
CA ASN A 280 3.58 1.12 -19.86
C ASN A 280 2.06 1.34 -20.11
N VAL A 281 1.37 0.31 -20.61
CA VAL A 281 -0.10 0.33 -20.79
C VAL A 281 -0.79 0.30 -19.42
N CYS A 282 -0.37 -0.59 -18.52
CA CYS A 282 -0.90 -0.65 -17.16
C CYS A 282 -0.62 0.65 -16.38
N ALA A 283 0.58 1.21 -16.54
CA ALA A 283 0.92 2.50 -15.94
C ALA A 283 0.05 3.65 -16.45
N GLY A 284 -0.35 3.59 -17.75
CA GLY A 284 -1.32 4.53 -18.32
C GLY A 284 -2.68 4.48 -17.64
N ILE A 285 -3.16 3.26 -17.30
CA ILE A 285 -4.36 3.11 -16.48
C ILE A 285 -4.14 3.79 -15.12
N GLY A 286 -3.01 3.51 -14.45
CA GLY A 286 -2.66 4.10 -13.17
C GLY A 286 -2.65 5.62 -13.17
N ARG A 287 -2.08 6.25 -14.19
CA ARG A 287 -2.08 7.72 -14.36
C ARG A 287 -3.49 8.28 -14.45
N GLY A 288 -4.36 7.62 -15.23
CA GLY A 288 -5.78 7.99 -15.29
C GLY A 288 -6.45 7.88 -13.93
N GLN A 289 -6.20 6.82 -13.19
CA GLN A 289 -6.75 6.60 -11.85
C GLN A 289 -6.22 7.61 -10.81
N MET A 290 -4.96 8.05 -10.90
CA MET A 290 -4.40 9.07 -10.00
C MET A 290 -5.14 10.40 -10.09
N THR A 291 -5.77 10.72 -11.23
CA THR A 291 -6.53 11.97 -11.38
C THR A 291 -7.78 12.06 -10.51
N VAL A 292 -8.25 10.94 -9.97
CA VAL A 292 -9.47 10.83 -9.14
C VAL A 292 -9.20 10.16 -7.78
N LEU A 293 -7.93 10.01 -7.39
CA LEU A 293 -7.58 9.29 -6.16
C LEU A 293 -8.17 9.94 -4.91
N ASP A 294 -8.10 11.27 -4.78
CA ASP A 294 -8.62 11.99 -3.62
C ASP A 294 -10.16 11.85 -3.50
N GLU A 295 -10.86 11.87 -4.64
CA GLU A 295 -12.31 11.64 -4.71
C GLU A 295 -12.66 10.19 -4.32
N HIS A 296 -11.89 9.21 -4.77
CA HIS A 296 -12.08 7.81 -4.37
C HIS A 296 -11.92 7.64 -2.87
N ILE A 297 -10.86 8.20 -2.28
CA ILE A 297 -10.63 8.15 -0.82
C ILE A 297 -11.79 8.82 -0.07
N ALA A 298 -12.20 10.01 -0.51
CA ALA A 298 -13.32 10.73 0.10
C ALA A 298 -14.64 9.92 0.01
N HIS A 299 -14.89 9.25 -1.13
CA HIS A 299 -16.06 8.39 -1.31
C HIS A 299 -16.04 7.19 -0.37
N HIS A 300 -14.91 6.50 -0.21
CA HIS A 300 -14.78 5.39 0.73
C HIS A 300 -15.01 5.84 2.18
N ARG A 301 -14.48 6.99 2.58
CA ARG A 301 -14.72 7.59 3.91
C ARG A 301 -16.19 7.94 4.12
N HIS A 302 -16.86 8.45 3.10
CA HIS A 302 -18.29 8.72 3.17
C HIS A 302 -19.11 7.43 3.36
N ILE A 303 -18.79 6.37 2.61
CA ILE A 303 -19.44 5.04 2.78
C ILE A 303 -19.22 4.52 4.20
N ALA A 304 -18.00 4.65 4.75
CA ALA A 304 -17.69 4.25 6.12
C ALA A 304 -18.58 4.98 7.14
N HIS A 305 -18.75 6.28 6.97
CA HIS A 305 -19.63 7.09 7.82
C HIS A 305 -21.10 6.62 7.74
N LEU A 306 -21.61 6.30 6.55
CA LEU A 306 -22.96 5.77 6.39
C LEU A 306 -23.15 4.42 7.10
N TYR A 307 -22.16 3.53 7.04
CA TYR A 307 -22.20 2.26 7.77
C TYR A 307 -22.15 2.49 9.28
N GLU A 308 -21.29 3.38 9.75
CA GLU A 308 -21.18 3.72 11.18
C GLU A 308 -22.52 4.27 11.70
N GLU A 309 -23.15 5.21 11.00
CA GLU A 309 -24.48 5.72 11.37
C GLU A 309 -25.56 4.64 11.37
N ALA A 310 -25.55 3.76 10.37
CA ALA A 310 -26.56 2.70 10.24
C ALA A 310 -26.45 1.65 11.35
N PHE A 311 -25.23 1.30 11.78
CA PHE A 311 -24.99 0.19 12.69
C PHE A 311 -24.69 0.61 14.13
N SER A 312 -24.34 1.88 14.41
CA SER A 312 -24.00 2.38 15.74
C SER A 312 -25.09 2.19 16.80
N LYS A 313 -26.34 1.99 16.39
CA LYS A 313 -27.50 1.82 17.28
C LYS A 313 -27.90 0.35 17.47
N ILE A 314 -27.16 -0.59 16.89
CA ILE A 314 -27.46 -2.02 16.96
C ILE A 314 -26.54 -2.67 17.98
N ASP A 315 -27.10 -3.12 19.11
CA ASP A 315 -26.34 -3.84 20.13
C ASP A 315 -25.69 -5.11 19.52
N GLY A 316 -24.43 -5.34 19.84
CA GLY A 316 -23.68 -6.49 19.34
C GLY A 316 -23.00 -6.27 17.98
N ILE A 317 -23.05 -5.06 17.41
CA ILE A 317 -22.26 -4.65 16.25
C ILE A 317 -21.29 -3.54 16.68
N THR A 318 -20.03 -3.72 16.39
CA THR A 318 -19.01 -2.68 16.56
C THR A 318 -18.33 -2.43 15.23
N PHE A 319 -18.45 -1.19 14.74
CA PHE A 319 -17.77 -0.76 13.50
C PHE A 319 -16.28 -0.49 13.77
N HIS A 320 -15.42 -0.88 12.84
CA HIS A 320 -13.98 -0.64 12.94
C HIS A 320 -13.67 0.78 12.44
N ALA A 321 -13.64 1.73 13.36
CA ALA A 321 -13.40 3.14 13.12
C ALA A 321 -11.95 3.55 13.45
N ASN A 322 -11.55 4.76 13.05
CA ASN A 322 -10.26 5.34 13.46
C ASN A 322 -10.18 5.44 14.99
N PRO A 323 -9.12 4.93 15.64
CA PRO A 323 -8.99 4.97 17.10
C PRO A 323 -8.89 6.37 17.67
N SER A 324 -8.24 7.29 16.96
CA SER A 324 -8.07 8.70 17.33
C SER A 324 -7.93 9.58 16.08
N SER A 325 -7.79 10.89 16.26
CA SER A 325 -7.55 11.84 15.17
C SER A 325 -6.17 11.71 14.50
N GLU A 326 -5.27 10.95 15.07
CA GLU A 326 -3.96 10.65 14.48
C GLU A 326 -4.06 9.64 13.33
N PHE A 327 -5.09 8.79 13.39
CA PHE A 327 -5.38 7.77 12.38
C PHE A 327 -6.37 8.32 11.36
N ASP A 328 -6.01 8.27 10.08
CA ASP A 328 -6.85 8.70 8.98
C ASP A 328 -6.91 7.61 7.92
N SER A 329 -7.77 6.60 8.16
CA SER A 329 -7.98 5.47 7.25
C SER A 329 -8.59 5.93 5.92
N ASN A 330 -8.19 5.27 4.84
CA ASN A 330 -8.86 5.37 3.54
C ASN A 330 -10.16 4.56 3.51
N PHE A 331 -10.40 3.69 4.50
CA PHE A 331 -11.52 2.75 4.57
C PHE A 331 -11.70 1.94 3.27
N TRP A 332 -10.58 1.40 2.73
CA TRP A 332 -10.64 0.54 1.56
C TRP A 332 -11.72 -0.55 1.70
N LEU A 333 -11.83 -1.17 2.86
CA LEU A 333 -12.96 -2.02 3.23
C LEU A 333 -13.56 -1.56 4.56
N ASN A 334 -14.88 -1.61 4.62
CA ASN A 334 -15.64 -1.36 5.84
C ASN A 334 -15.81 -2.67 6.61
N THR A 335 -15.33 -2.73 7.83
CA THR A 335 -15.29 -3.93 8.65
C THR A 335 -15.99 -3.71 10.00
N MET A 336 -16.53 -4.78 10.57
CA MET A 336 -17.23 -4.73 11.85
C MET A 336 -17.04 -6.03 12.62
N VAL A 337 -17.11 -5.94 13.94
CA VAL A 337 -17.19 -7.12 14.82
C VAL A 337 -18.65 -7.38 15.14
N LEU A 338 -19.06 -8.65 15.00
CA LEU A 338 -20.40 -9.13 15.37
C LEU A 338 -20.28 -9.99 16.64
N VAL A 339 -21.17 -9.74 17.61
CA VAL A 339 -21.27 -10.55 18.82
C VAL A 339 -22.45 -11.51 18.67
N PRO A 340 -22.23 -12.78 18.25
CA PRO A 340 -23.28 -13.68 17.79
C PRO A 340 -24.39 -13.90 18.81
N HIS A 341 -24.06 -14.05 20.09
CA HIS A 341 -25.07 -14.32 21.15
C HIS A 341 -25.98 -13.11 21.44
N ILE A 342 -25.53 -11.87 21.16
CA ILE A 342 -26.37 -10.66 21.28
C ILE A 342 -27.28 -10.54 20.05
N LEU A 343 -26.76 -10.88 18.88
CA LEU A 343 -27.47 -10.78 17.61
C LEU A 343 -28.36 -12.00 17.31
N ASN A 344 -28.38 -13.01 18.18
CA ASN A 344 -29.07 -14.29 17.95
C ASN A 344 -28.65 -14.97 16.63
N LEU A 345 -27.38 -14.85 16.27
CA LEU A 345 -26.81 -15.53 15.10
C LEU A 345 -26.40 -16.96 15.51
N ASN A 346 -26.93 -17.97 14.80
CA ASN A 346 -26.59 -19.38 14.98
C ASN A 346 -25.47 -19.82 14.05
#